data_70f7e2b30d5410d859e2710c99b0f5a2
#
_entry.id   70f7e2b30d5410d859e2710c99b0f5a2
#
_cell.length_a   1.000
_cell.length_b   1.000
_cell.length_c   1.000
_cell.angle_alpha   90.00
_cell.angle_beta   90.00
_cell.angle_gamma   90.00
#
_symmetry.space_group_name_H-M   'P 1'
#
loop_
_entity.id
_entity.type
_entity.pdbx_description
1 polymer ?
#
loop_
_entity_poly.entity_id
_entity_poly.type
_entity_poly.pdbx_seq_one_letter_code
_entity_poly.pdbx_strand_id
1 'polypeptide(L)'
;MPRSTRLAAALVAALATAAALASAAPAGVAFAGPSGAGAATQKQVVQLGDSYSAGNGTGSYEERSCYRSPRNYGSQVAASIGAAYVDRACSGGVVADILNPRDLGDAFTKSATYSVDPATYPDQQAEWFRRAQTERLCGVPAQPDFSYRYTFVAGAGVGSLYTGTVSCQLVVRPQIDAVTSSTDLVFLTMGGNDLGFSTIVTNCLIVRDPSSCRDTLESARAKAPSMMDRAKDALRAVEARSGGRAEIYLLSYPYLVNTESYGIPEAAPTYDAGAALNELQRYGDELQARGIAELNAEPGADRYHFVGTVKQTWGGHVHGLDPHVVADNSNAWLVPVGTPGRDVAEFVHPTQPGWDATAGALRTAVTG
;
A
#
# COMPACT_ATOMS: atom_id res chain seq x y z
N MET A 1 -44.43 34.57 17.31
CA MET A 1 -44.39 35.12 18.71
C MET A 1 -43.09 34.69 19.35
N PRO A 2 -42.38 35.62 19.92
CA PRO A 2 -40.96 35.46 20.35
C PRO A 2 -40.81 35.28 21.87
N ARG A 3 -39.61 34.81 22.26
CA ARG A 3 -38.94 35.15 23.55
C ARG A 3 -37.54 34.48 23.53
N SER A 4 -36.44 35.10 23.20
CA SER A 4 -35.56 36.03 23.92
C SER A 4 -35.44 35.79 25.42
N THR A 5 -34.24 35.35 25.86
CA THR A 5 -33.60 35.89 27.07
C THR A 5 -32.07 35.72 27.01
N ARG A 6 -31.42 36.83 27.29
CA ARG A 6 -29.98 37.09 27.46
C ARG A 6 -29.54 36.74 28.89
N LEU A 7 -28.24 36.70 29.07
CA LEU A 7 -27.40 37.10 30.25
C LEU A 7 -26.22 36.12 30.41
N ALA A 8 -25.02 36.45 30.79
CA ALA A 8 -24.24 37.68 30.96
C ALA A 8 -22.81 37.22 31.21
N ALA A 9 -21.86 38.06 30.85
CA ALA A 9 -20.43 37.90 31.10
C ALA A 9 -20.07 38.12 32.58
N ALA A 10 -19.01 37.44 33.08
CA ALA A 10 -18.26 37.87 34.23
C ALA A 10 -16.76 37.67 34.01
N LEU A 11 -16.06 38.81 33.85
CA LEU A 11 -14.61 38.94 34.00
C LEU A 11 -14.27 38.89 35.50
N VAL A 12 -13.17 38.18 35.86
CA VAL A 12 -12.43 38.47 37.07
C VAL A 12 -10.93 38.49 36.76
N ALA A 13 -10.34 39.67 36.87
CA ALA A 13 -8.90 39.89 36.87
C ALA A 13 -8.39 39.77 38.31
N ALA A 14 -7.25 39.11 38.52
CA ALA A 14 -6.52 39.20 39.79
C ALA A 14 -5.02 39.38 39.49
N LEU A 15 -4.51 40.43 40.14
CA LEU A 15 -3.18 41.02 40.02
C LEU A 15 -2.08 40.15 40.63
N ALA A 16 -0.90 40.33 40.04
CA ALA A 16 0.39 39.83 40.49
C ALA A 16 0.88 40.57 41.75
N THR A 17 1.55 39.87 42.65
CA THR A 17 2.53 40.47 43.58
C THR A 17 3.79 39.59 43.58
N ALA A 18 4.89 40.19 43.16
CA ALA A 18 6.24 39.64 43.25
C ALA A 18 6.78 39.85 44.67
N ALA A 19 7.30 38.78 45.27
CA ALA A 19 8.17 38.87 46.45
C ALA A 19 9.47 38.14 46.14
N ALA A 20 10.56 38.91 46.06
CA ALA A 20 11.91 38.41 45.96
C ALA A 20 12.40 37.99 47.36
N LEU A 21 12.79 36.76 47.55
CA LEU A 21 13.55 36.28 48.69
C LEU A 21 14.83 35.62 48.17
N ALA A 22 15.95 36.29 48.44
CA ALA A 22 17.28 35.73 48.26
C ALA A 22 17.54 34.68 49.35
N SER A 23 17.90 33.48 48.98
CA SER A 23 18.37 32.44 49.89
C SER A 23 19.61 31.77 49.34
N ALA A 24 20.62 31.71 50.21
CA ALA A 24 21.95 31.15 49.96
C ALA A 24 21.94 29.70 49.56
N ALA A 25 22.79 29.36 48.57
CA ALA A 25 23.01 28.00 48.11
C ALA A 25 23.86 27.19 49.11
N PRO A 26 23.47 25.98 49.50
CA PRO A 26 24.40 25.00 50.04
C PRO A 26 25.13 24.27 48.89
N ALA A 27 26.43 24.01 49.12
CA ALA A 27 27.28 23.25 48.23
C ALA A 27 26.67 21.86 47.88
N GLY A 28 26.27 21.69 46.66
CA GLY A 28 25.69 20.43 46.17
C GLY A 28 26.71 19.34 46.00
N VAL A 29 26.45 18.22 46.65
CA VAL A 29 27.09 16.94 46.38
C VAL A 29 26.69 16.53 44.95
N ALA A 30 27.67 16.40 44.06
CA ALA A 30 27.45 15.89 42.72
C ALA A 30 27.06 14.40 42.81
N PHE A 31 25.76 14.12 42.72
CA PHE A 31 25.32 12.77 42.38
C PHE A 31 25.65 12.53 40.88
N ALA A 32 26.64 11.63 40.63
CA ALA A 32 26.80 11.05 39.33
C ALA A 32 25.49 10.31 39.02
N GLY A 33 24.65 10.91 38.16
CA GLY A 33 23.47 10.23 37.58
C GLY A 33 23.93 9.01 36.84
N PRO A 34 23.11 7.94 36.79
CA PRO A 34 23.43 6.77 36.01
C PRO A 34 23.67 7.19 34.54
N SER A 35 24.85 6.83 34.03
CA SER A 35 25.22 7.01 32.62
C SER A 35 24.04 6.51 31.78
N GLY A 36 23.44 7.37 30.98
CA GLY A 36 22.27 7.05 30.19
C GLY A 36 22.55 5.81 29.34
N ALA A 37 21.83 4.74 29.62
CA ALA A 37 21.68 3.68 28.65
C ALA A 37 21.21 4.38 27.36
N GLY A 38 22.02 4.35 26.31
CA GLY A 38 21.68 4.94 25.02
C GLY A 38 20.29 4.44 24.63
N ALA A 39 19.36 5.35 24.45
CA ALA A 39 18.02 4.99 23.97
C ALA A 39 18.21 4.15 22.71
N ALA A 40 17.81 2.87 22.76
CA ALA A 40 17.87 2.00 21.59
C ALA A 40 17.13 2.74 20.46
N THR A 41 17.81 2.98 19.35
CA THR A 41 17.19 3.67 18.22
C THR A 41 16.01 2.85 17.76
N GLN A 42 14.82 3.48 17.71
CA GLN A 42 13.59 2.83 17.27
C GLN A 42 13.77 2.26 15.86
N LYS A 43 13.47 0.98 15.67
CA LYS A 43 13.52 0.36 14.34
C LYS A 43 12.60 1.07 13.36
N GLN A 44 13.02 1.12 12.09
CA GLN A 44 12.26 1.71 10.99
C GLN A 44 11.75 0.60 10.07
N VAL A 45 10.43 0.52 9.92
CA VAL A 45 9.74 -0.45 9.05
C VAL A 45 9.15 0.29 7.86
N VAL A 46 9.38 -0.22 6.66
CA VAL A 46 8.74 0.23 5.42
C VAL A 46 7.92 -0.92 4.83
N GLN A 47 6.64 -0.66 4.57
CA GLN A 47 5.75 -1.56 3.86
C GLN A 47 5.70 -1.16 2.39
N LEU A 48 5.98 -2.10 1.50
CA LEU A 48 5.85 -2.00 0.06
C LEU A 48 4.81 -3.02 -0.43
N GLY A 49 4.54 -3.03 -1.74
CA GLY A 49 3.78 -4.09 -2.37
C GLY A 49 2.42 -3.66 -2.90
N ASP A 50 1.52 -4.63 -2.98
CA ASP A 50 0.21 -4.53 -3.61
C ASP A 50 -0.95 -4.39 -2.60
N SER A 51 -2.16 -4.75 -3.01
CA SER A 51 -3.37 -4.69 -2.19
C SER A 51 -3.33 -5.60 -0.96
N TYR A 52 -2.61 -6.74 -1.03
CA TYR A 52 -2.39 -7.65 0.09
C TYR A 52 -1.33 -7.15 1.07
N SER A 53 -0.70 -6.03 0.78
CA SER A 53 0.14 -5.26 1.69
C SER A 53 -0.53 -3.98 2.15
N ALA A 54 -1.24 -3.26 1.27
CA ALA A 54 -1.84 -1.96 1.57
C ALA A 54 -2.93 -2.03 2.64
N GLY A 55 -3.82 -3.02 2.56
CA GLY A 55 -4.90 -3.15 3.55
C GLY A 55 -6.28 -3.29 2.97
N ASN A 56 -6.41 -3.65 1.67
CA ASN A 56 -7.70 -3.89 1.05
C ASN A 56 -8.51 -4.92 1.85
N GLY A 57 -9.80 -4.69 1.98
CA GLY A 57 -10.71 -5.58 2.70
C GLY A 57 -10.82 -5.32 4.21
N THR A 58 -9.96 -4.46 4.82
CA THR A 58 -10.08 -4.07 6.24
C THR A 58 -11.32 -3.22 6.52
N GLY A 59 -11.84 -2.50 5.50
CA GLY A 59 -12.94 -1.54 5.64
C GLY A 59 -12.57 -0.25 6.38
N SER A 60 -11.30 -0.04 6.73
CA SER A 60 -10.80 1.14 7.45
C SER A 60 -9.52 1.63 6.79
N TYR A 61 -9.53 2.82 6.19
CA TYR A 61 -8.44 3.34 5.37
C TYR A 61 -8.02 4.74 5.82
N GLU A 62 -6.72 4.94 5.97
CA GLU A 62 -6.11 6.27 6.14
C GLU A 62 -5.96 6.97 4.79
N GLU A 63 -5.75 6.18 3.72
CA GLU A 63 -5.61 6.66 2.36
C GLU A 63 -6.35 5.70 1.42
N ARG A 64 -7.28 6.25 0.60
CA ARG A 64 -8.19 5.44 -0.23
C ARG A 64 -7.74 5.22 -1.66
N SER A 65 -6.84 6.03 -2.19
CA SER A 65 -6.38 5.85 -3.58
C SER A 65 -5.52 4.59 -3.73
N CYS A 66 -4.79 4.22 -2.68
CA CYS A 66 -4.01 2.99 -2.57
C CYS A 66 -4.62 1.97 -1.60
N TYR A 67 -5.73 2.28 -0.93
CA TYR A 67 -6.37 1.45 0.11
C TYR A 67 -5.45 1.15 1.30
N ARG A 68 -4.60 2.11 1.70
CA ARG A 68 -3.71 1.96 2.87
C ARG A 68 -4.50 1.96 4.16
N SER A 69 -4.25 0.93 4.98
CA SER A 69 -4.96 0.73 6.24
C SER A 69 -4.00 0.64 7.42
N PRO A 70 -4.31 1.30 8.56
CA PRO A 70 -3.55 1.13 9.79
C PRO A 70 -3.73 -0.26 10.41
N ARG A 71 -4.54 -1.11 9.79
CA ARG A 71 -4.85 -2.47 10.24
C ARG A 71 -4.23 -3.56 9.38
N ASN A 72 -3.37 -3.21 8.41
CA ASN A 72 -2.65 -4.21 7.63
C ASN A 72 -1.61 -4.95 8.48
N TYR A 73 -1.07 -6.06 7.97
CA TYR A 73 -0.14 -6.90 8.72
C TYR A 73 1.14 -6.17 9.14
N GLY A 74 1.68 -5.28 8.28
CA GLY A 74 2.93 -4.58 8.57
C GLY A 74 2.79 -3.57 9.69
N SER A 75 1.68 -2.81 9.72
CA SER A 75 1.35 -1.90 10.81
C SER A 75 1.23 -2.65 12.14
N GLN A 76 0.54 -3.81 12.14
CA GLN A 76 0.38 -4.64 13.34
C GLN A 76 1.72 -5.17 13.86
N VAL A 77 2.59 -5.66 12.97
CA VAL A 77 3.92 -6.17 13.36
C VAL A 77 4.80 -5.02 13.84
N ALA A 78 4.86 -3.90 13.12
CA ALA A 78 5.63 -2.73 13.54
C ALA A 78 5.22 -2.24 14.94
N ALA A 79 3.91 -2.15 15.20
CA ALA A 79 3.40 -1.79 16.53
C ALA A 79 3.82 -2.81 17.60
N SER A 80 3.79 -4.12 17.30
CA SER A 80 4.14 -5.16 18.26
C SER A 80 5.61 -5.17 18.68
N ILE A 81 6.50 -4.65 17.83
CA ILE A 81 7.95 -4.53 18.11
C ILE A 81 8.38 -3.09 18.46
N GLY A 82 7.42 -2.16 18.61
CA GLY A 82 7.68 -0.77 18.94
C GLY A 82 8.45 0.01 17.86
N ALA A 83 8.30 -0.38 16.59
CA ALA A 83 8.98 0.25 15.45
C ALA A 83 8.19 1.43 14.88
N ALA A 84 8.89 2.38 14.27
CA ALA A 84 8.26 3.36 13.38
C ALA A 84 7.86 2.70 12.07
N TYR A 85 6.74 3.12 11.48
CA TYR A 85 6.13 2.47 10.32
C TYR A 85 5.79 3.45 9.21
N VAL A 86 6.13 3.09 7.99
CA VAL A 86 5.78 3.84 6.77
C VAL A 86 5.16 2.89 5.76
N ASP A 87 3.91 3.15 5.35
CA ASP A 87 3.23 2.40 4.29
C ASP A 87 3.38 3.09 2.94
N ARG A 88 3.87 2.35 1.96
CA ARG A 88 3.95 2.74 0.52
C ARG A 88 3.31 1.71 -0.39
N ALA A 89 2.77 0.63 0.16
CA ALA A 89 2.00 -0.31 -0.62
C ALA A 89 0.81 0.38 -1.30
N CYS A 90 0.38 -0.15 -2.45
CA CYS A 90 -0.71 0.45 -3.19
C CYS A 90 -1.55 -0.62 -3.90
N SER A 91 -2.85 -0.58 -3.69
CA SER A 91 -3.82 -1.47 -4.33
C SER A 91 -3.61 -1.53 -5.85
N GLY A 92 -3.60 -2.74 -6.42
CA GLY A 92 -3.32 -2.96 -7.83
C GLY A 92 -1.84 -2.85 -8.21
N GLY A 93 -0.93 -2.69 -7.22
CA GLY A 93 0.51 -2.56 -7.44
C GLY A 93 1.10 -3.77 -8.15
N VAL A 94 1.97 -3.53 -9.13
CA VAL A 94 2.79 -4.52 -9.82
C VAL A 94 4.24 -4.40 -9.40
N VAL A 95 5.06 -5.39 -9.71
CA VAL A 95 6.51 -5.36 -9.37
C VAL A 95 7.20 -4.09 -9.83
N ALA A 96 6.84 -3.59 -11.02
CA ALA A 96 7.42 -2.36 -11.57
C ALA A 96 7.16 -1.11 -10.71
N ASP A 97 6.08 -1.06 -9.93
CA ASP A 97 5.71 0.08 -9.09
C ASP A 97 6.63 0.27 -7.88
N ILE A 98 7.39 -0.77 -7.53
CA ILE A 98 8.46 -0.65 -6.54
C ILE A 98 9.48 0.41 -6.98
N LEU A 99 9.85 0.40 -8.28
CA LEU A 99 10.91 1.23 -8.84
C LEU A 99 10.42 2.42 -9.68
N ASN A 100 9.15 2.42 -10.08
CA ASN A 100 8.60 3.40 -11.02
C ASN A 100 7.33 4.07 -10.47
N PRO A 101 7.05 5.32 -10.86
CA PRO A 101 5.79 5.96 -10.55
C PRO A 101 4.64 5.31 -11.32
N ARG A 102 3.43 5.34 -10.74
CA ARG A 102 2.21 4.82 -11.35
C ARG A 102 1.08 5.85 -11.31
N ASP A 103 0.30 5.89 -12.38
CA ASP A 103 -0.93 6.69 -12.44
C ASP A 103 -2.04 6.03 -11.59
N LEU A 104 -2.79 6.87 -10.87
CA LEU A 104 -3.89 6.44 -10.01
C LEU A 104 -5.21 7.08 -10.48
N GLY A 105 -6.22 6.23 -10.70
CA GLY A 105 -7.56 6.66 -11.09
C GLY A 105 -7.58 7.44 -12.42
N ASP A 106 -8.71 8.09 -12.68
CA ASP A 106 -8.93 8.88 -13.88
C ASP A 106 -8.35 10.29 -13.72
N ALA A 107 -7.82 10.84 -14.82
CA ALA A 107 -7.42 12.23 -14.87
C ALA A 107 -8.65 13.15 -14.88
N PHE A 108 -8.54 14.31 -14.24
CA PHE A 108 -9.55 15.36 -14.27
C PHE A 108 -8.98 16.64 -14.87
N THR A 109 -9.85 17.56 -15.33
CA THR A 109 -9.43 18.82 -15.92
C THR A 109 -9.58 20.00 -14.98
N LYS A 110 -8.68 20.98 -15.09
CA LYS A 110 -8.74 22.28 -14.42
C LYS A 110 -8.41 23.39 -15.40
N SER A 111 -9.15 24.49 -15.29
CA SER A 111 -8.94 25.67 -16.11
C SER A 111 -8.65 26.89 -15.24
N ALA A 112 -7.81 27.79 -15.72
CA ALA A 112 -7.54 29.07 -15.10
C ALA A 112 -7.27 30.16 -16.16
N THR A 113 -7.44 31.42 -15.76
CA THR A 113 -7.04 32.58 -16.57
C THR A 113 -5.94 33.33 -15.84
N TYR A 114 -4.80 33.51 -16.50
CA TYR A 114 -3.67 34.29 -15.99
C TYR A 114 -3.41 35.51 -16.87
N SER A 115 -2.90 36.56 -16.24
CA SER A 115 -2.33 37.71 -16.99
C SER A 115 -0.93 37.33 -17.47
N VAL A 116 -0.80 37.05 -18.76
CA VAL A 116 0.46 36.70 -19.44
C VAL A 116 0.67 37.66 -20.58
N ASP A 117 1.44 38.72 -20.34
CA ASP A 117 1.72 39.76 -21.34
C ASP A 117 2.55 39.16 -22.49
N PRO A 118 2.03 39.18 -23.75
CA PRO A 118 2.75 38.63 -24.90
C PRO A 118 4.04 39.43 -25.26
N ALA A 119 4.16 40.68 -24.82
CA ALA A 119 5.38 41.44 -25.01
C ALA A 119 6.53 40.94 -24.12
N THR A 120 6.16 40.45 -22.91
CA THR A 120 7.13 39.88 -21.95
C THR A 120 7.32 38.40 -22.16
N TYR A 121 6.24 37.68 -22.51
CA TYR A 121 6.21 36.25 -22.71
C TYR A 121 5.66 35.92 -24.10
N PRO A 122 6.50 35.87 -25.13
CA PRO A 122 6.07 35.60 -26.51
C PRO A 122 5.30 34.27 -26.64
N ASP A 123 5.67 33.25 -25.87
CA ASP A 123 4.90 32.00 -25.73
C ASP A 123 4.02 32.08 -24.48
N GLN A 124 2.84 32.67 -24.65
CA GLN A 124 1.84 32.80 -23.58
C GLN A 124 1.38 31.43 -23.03
N GLN A 125 1.31 30.40 -23.88
CA GLN A 125 0.90 29.05 -23.47
C GLN A 125 1.95 28.45 -22.54
N ALA A 126 3.23 28.50 -22.89
CA ALA A 126 4.29 27.95 -22.06
C ALA A 126 4.34 28.62 -20.66
N GLU A 127 4.25 29.98 -20.64
CA GLU A 127 4.25 30.71 -19.38
C GLU A 127 2.98 30.42 -18.54
N TRP A 128 1.81 30.34 -19.18
CA TRP A 128 0.58 29.96 -18.52
C TRP A 128 0.71 28.56 -17.89
N PHE A 129 1.24 27.59 -18.66
CA PHE A 129 1.44 26.22 -18.19
C PHE A 129 2.41 26.14 -17.02
N ARG A 130 3.53 26.89 -17.10
CA ARG A 130 4.49 27.01 -16.00
C ARG A 130 3.84 27.57 -14.72
N ARG A 131 2.98 28.60 -14.85
CA ARG A 131 2.23 29.17 -13.72
C ARG A 131 1.23 28.17 -13.15
N ALA A 132 0.46 27.49 -14.00
CA ALA A 132 -0.48 26.46 -13.58
C ALA A 132 0.20 25.38 -12.70
N GLN A 133 1.41 24.96 -13.07
CA GLN A 133 2.21 24.03 -12.27
C GLN A 133 2.71 24.67 -10.97
N THR A 134 3.28 25.88 -11.03
CA THR A 134 3.85 26.58 -9.88
C THR A 134 2.77 26.91 -8.83
N GLU A 135 1.60 27.34 -9.28
CA GLU A 135 0.45 27.66 -8.44
C GLU A 135 -0.38 26.43 -8.05
N ARG A 136 0.06 25.24 -8.49
CA ARG A 136 -0.58 23.96 -8.19
C ARG A 136 -2.07 23.93 -8.57
N LEU A 137 -2.38 24.29 -9.80
CA LEU A 137 -3.76 24.37 -10.31
C LEU A 137 -4.53 23.03 -10.10
N CYS A 138 -3.86 21.87 -10.19
CA CYS A 138 -4.44 20.56 -9.89
C CYS A 138 -4.68 20.34 -8.38
N GLY A 139 -4.21 21.24 -7.52
CA GLY A 139 -4.28 21.11 -6.07
C GLY A 139 -3.00 20.49 -5.47
N VAL A 140 -3.07 20.20 -4.16
CA VAL A 140 -2.02 19.53 -3.41
C VAL A 140 -2.51 18.12 -3.09
N PRO A 141 -1.76 17.07 -3.46
CA PRO A 141 -2.12 15.71 -3.09
C PRO A 141 -2.17 15.52 -1.56
N ALA A 142 -3.07 14.64 -1.11
CA ALA A 142 -3.27 14.38 0.32
C ALA A 142 -2.09 13.65 0.98
N GLN A 143 -1.27 12.96 0.20
CA GLN A 143 -0.15 12.17 0.70
C GLN A 143 1.19 12.68 0.16
N PRO A 144 2.28 12.59 0.94
CA PRO A 144 3.59 13.11 0.54
C PRO A 144 4.24 12.33 -0.60
N ASP A 145 3.83 11.10 -0.84
CA ASP A 145 4.29 10.27 -1.96
C ASP A 145 3.39 10.36 -3.20
N PHE A 146 2.39 11.24 -3.18
CA PHE A 146 1.57 11.53 -4.34
C PHE A 146 2.00 12.84 -4.99
N SER A 147 1.77 12.94 -6.32
CA SER A 147 1.96 14.15 -7.11
C SER A 147 0.89 14.24 -8.19
N TYR A 148 0.73 15.44 -8.79
CA TYR A 148 -0.04 15.57 -10.01
C TYR A 148 0.90 15.71 -11.20
N ARG A 149 0.67 14.88 -12.23
CA ARG A 149 1.22 15.09 -13.56
C ARG A 149 0.24 15.98 -14.32
N TYR A 150 0.79 17.07 -14.87
CA TYR A 150 0.06 18.06 -15.66
C TYR A 150 0.26 17.79 -17.14
N THR A 151 -0.81 17.81 -17.92
CA THR A 151 -0.77 17.81 -19.39
C THR A 151 -1.61 18.96 -19.89
N PHE A 152 -1.04 19.83 -20.72
CA PHE A 152 -1.78 20.92 -21.34
C PHE A 152 -2.81 20.34 -22.33
N VAL A 153 -4.05 20.83 -22.26
CA VAL A 153 -5.17 20.34 -23.08
C VAL A 153 -5.52 21.37 -24.17
N ALA A 154 -5.81 22.60 -23.77
CA ALA A 154 -6.20 23.66 -24.67
C ALA A 154 -6.07 25.03 -23.98
N GLY A 155 -5.96 26.08 -24.79
CA GLY A 155 -5.98 27.44 -24.29
C GLY A 155 -6.11 28.45 -25.40
N ALA A 156 -6.46 29.68 -25.02
CA ALA A 156 -6.53 30.83 -25.93
C ALA A 156 -6.21 32.12 -25.17
N GLY A 157 -5.54 33.04 -25.83
CA GLY A 157 -5.21 34.36 -25.29
C GLY A 157 -5.92 35.50 -26.02
N VAL A 158 -6.27 36.54 -25.26
CA VAL A 158 -6.74 37.82 -25.80
C VAL A 158 -5.95 38.93 -25.10
N GLY A 159 -5.01 39.56 -25.84
CA GLY A 159 -4.07 40.50 -25.24
C GLY A 159 -3.20 39.84 -24.18
N SER A 160 -3.20 40.40 -22.97
CA SER A 160 -2.44 39.84 -21.83
C SER A 160 -3.19 38.76 -21.05
N LEU A 161 -4.45 38.47 -21.35
CA LEU A 161 -5.20 37.43 -20.68
C LEU A 161 -5.10 36.13 -21.46
N TYR A 162 -4.64 35.09 -20.80
CA TYR A 162 -4.57 33.73 -21.35
C TYR A 162 -5.38 32.76 -20.47
N THR A 163 -6.39 32.14 -21.07
CA THR A 163 -7.18 31.07 -20.43
C THR A 163 -6.71 29.74 -20.96
N GLY A 164 -6.31 28.85 -20.07
CA GLY A 164 -5.86 27.51 -20.42
C GLY A 164 -6.52 26.44 -19.58
N THR A 165 -6.40 25.21 -20.05
CA THR A 165 -6.91 23.99 -19.40
C THR A 165 -5.81 22.95 -19.34
N VAL A 166 -5.65 22.33 -18.19
CA VAL A 166 -4.77 21.16 -17.99
C VAL A 166 -5.58 19.92 -17.63
N SER A 167 -5.05 18.76 -18.02
CA SER A 167 -5.39 17.48 -17.44
C SER A 167 -4.48 17.22 -16.23
N CYS A 168 -5.07 16.81 -15.12
CA CYS A 168 -4.46 16.52 -13.83
C CYS A 168 -4.52 15.01 -13.59
N GLN A 169 -3.42 14.31 -13.70
CA GLN A 169 -3.31 12.89 -13.38
C GLN A 169 -2.68 12.71 -12.01
N LEU A 170 -3.39 12.06 -11.07
CA LEU A 170 -2.79 11.67 -9.80
C LEU A 170 -1.77 10.57 -10.04
N VAL A 171 -0.58 10.70 -9.46
CA VAL A 171 0.55 9.79 -9.61
C VAL A 171 1.08 9.42 -8.23
N VAL A 172 1.23 8.13 -7.94
CA VAL A 172 2.00 7.65 -6.80
C VAL A 172 3.47 7.51 -7.22
N ARG A 173 4.39 7.96 -6.34
CA ARG A 173 5.83 7.84 -6.56
C ARG A 173 6.28 6.38 -6.45
N PRO A 174 7.50 6.06 -6.93
CA PRO A 174 8.09 4.75 -6.69
C PRO A 174 8.04 4.39 -5.21
N GLN A 175 7.59 3.19 -4.88
CA GLN A 175 7.46 2.78 -3.49
C GLN A 175 8.82 2.77 -2.76
N ILE A 176 9.90 2.46 -3.47
CA ILE A 176 11.28 2.44 -2.97
C ILE A 176 11.76 3.80 -2.43
N ASP A 177 11.10 4.91 -2.79
CA ASP A 177 11.48 6.25 -2.31
C ASP A 177 11.41 6.38 -0.78
N ALA A 178 10.63 5.53 -0.11
CA ALA A 178 10.56 5.49 1.35
C ALA A 178 11.69 4.70 2.02
N VAL A 179 12.37 3.86 1.27
CA VAL A 179 13.50 3.08 1.78
C VAL A 179 14.75 3.97 1.86
N THR A 180 15.40 3.98 3.01
CA THR A 180 16.60 4.79 3.27
C THR A 180 17.64 3.96 4.03
N SER A 181 18.84 4.48 4.19
CA SER A 181 19.88 3.85 5.01
C SER A 181 19.52 3.67 6.50
N SER A 182 18.41 4.26 6.96
CA SER A 182 17.86 4.03 8.30
C SER A 182 16.78 2.96 8.35
N THR A 183 16.36 2.39 7.20
CA THR A 183 15.37 1.32 7.16
C THR A 183 15.97 0.02 7.70
N ASP A 184 15.29 -0.58 8.69
CA ASP A 184 15.72 -1.83 9.31
C ASP A 184 14.95 -3.04 8.76
N LEU A 185 13.66 -2.87 8.44
CA LEU A 185 12.78 -3.94 7.97
C LEU A 185 11.97 -3.46 6.77
N VAL A 186 11.83 -4.31 5.77
CA VAL A 186 10.93 -4.11 4.63
C VAL A 186 10.00 -5.30 4.51
N PHE A 187 8.69 -5.04 4.44
CA PHE A 187 7.66 -6.07 4.29
C PHE A 187 6.91 -5.86 2.98
N LEU A 188 6.62 -6.93 2.25
CA LEU A 188 5.85 -6.80 1.03
C LEU A 188 5.22 -8.11 0.55
N THR A 189 4.10 -7.98 -0.17
CA THR A 189 3.58 -8.94 -1.14
C THR A 189 3.75 -8.35 -2.53
N MET A 190 4.04 -9.15 -3.56
CA MET A 190 4.09 -8.69 -4.94
C MET A 190 3.92 -9.83 -5.95
N GLY A 191 3.52 -9.47 -7.17
CA GLY A 191 3.46 -10.36 -8.32
C GLY A 191 2.06 -10.84 -8.69
N GLY A 192 1.09 -10.82 -7.76
CA GLY A 192 -0.28 -11.23 -8.06
C GLY A 192 -0.91 -10.43 -9.20
N ASN A 193 -0.74 -9.12 -9.22
CA ASN A 193 -1.26 -8.26 -10.28
C ASN A 193 -0.52 -8.44 -11.62
N ASP A 194 0.80 -8.69 -11.59
CA ASP A 194 1.58 -9.03 -12.79
C ASP A 194 1.06 -10.29 -13.49
N LEU A 195 0.55 -11.24 -12.70
CA LEU A 195 -0.03 -12.48 -13.19
C LEU A 195 -1.52 -12.34 -13.60
N GLY A 196 -2.13 -11.17 -13.39
CA GLY A 196 -3.51 -10.91 -13.76
C GLY A 196 -4.53 -11.36 -12.71
N PHE A 197 -4.27 -11.13 -11.42
CA PHE A 197 -5.15 -11.49 -10.31
C PHE A 197 -6.63 -11.18 -10.55
N SER A 198 -6.95 -9.94 -10.97
CA SER A 198 -8.34 -9.53 -11.22
C SER A 198 -9.00 -10.37 -12.34
N THR A 199 -8.24 -10.72 -13.39
CA THR A 199 -8.74 -11.56 -14.47
C THR A 199 -8.96 -13.00 -14.01
N ILE A 200 -8.07 -13.52 -13.15
CA ILE A 200 -8.24 -14.85 -12.53
C ILE A 200 -9.54 -14.87 -11.71
N VAL A 201 -9.74 -13.89 -10.83
CA VAL A 201 -10.97 -13.77 -10.02
C VAL A 201 -12.21 -13.68 -10.93
N THR A 202 -12.16 -12.84 -11.96
CA THR A 202 -13.29 -12.67 -12.88
C THR A 202 -13.62 -13.98 -13.60
N ASN A 203 -12.64 -14.61 -14.23
CA ASN A 203 -12.90 -15.76 -15.12
C ASN A 203 -13.15 -17.06 -14.34
N CYS A 204 -12.46 -17.27 -13.23
CA CYS A 204 -12.54 -18.53 -12.50
C CYS A 204 -13.59 -18.50 -11.36
N LEU A 205 -13.81 -17.35 -10.70
CA LEU A 205 -14.72 -17.28 -9.55
C LEU A 205 -16.07 -16.61 -9.87
N ILE A 206 -16.09 -15.62 -10.79
CA ILE A 206 -17.31 -14.83 -11.08
C ILE A 206 -18.02 -15.34 -12.32
N VAL A 207 -17.36 -15.26 -13.50
CA VAL A 207 -17.95 -15.68 -14.78
C VAL A 207 -18.01 -17.21 -14.87
N ARG A 208 -16.99 -17.88 -14.37
CA ARG A 208 -16.90 -19.34 -14.27
C ARG A 208 -16.99 -20.03 -15.64
N ASP A 209 -16.35 -19.42 -16.66
CA ASP A 209 -16.21 -20.01 -17.99
C ASP A 209 -14.97 -20.90 -18.05
N PRO A 210 -15.11 -22.21 -18.42
CA PRO A 210 -14.02 -23.17 -18.38
C PRO A 210 -12.82 -22.79 -19.26
N SER A 211 -13.07 -22.27 -20.46
CA SER A 211 -12.01 -21.90 -21.40
C SER A 211 -11.28 -20.65 -20.93
N SER A 212 -12.02 -19.59 -20.59
CA SER A 212 -11.44 -18.33 -20.13
C SER A 212 -10.65 -18.50 -18.82
N CYS A 213 -11.14 -19.33 -17.89
CA CYS A 213 -10.41 -19.63 -16.66
C CYS A 213 -9.11 -20.38 -16.94
N ARG A 214 -9.16 -21.44 -17.76
CA ARG A 214 -7.98 -22.21 -18.15
C ARG A 214 -6.92 -21.31 -18.80
N ASP A 215 -7.30 -20.58 -19.84
CA ASP A 215 -6.39 -19.73 -20.60
C ASP A 215 -5.75 -18.66 -19.69
N THR A 216 -6.53 -18.13 -18.74
CA THR A 216 -6.04 -17.14 -17.75
C THR A 216 -5.00 -17.76 -16.81
N LEU A 217 -5.26 -18.96 -16.27
CA LEU A 217 -4.33 -19.63 -15.35
C LEU A 217 -3.06 -20.10 -16.07
N GLU A 218 -3.17 -20.61 -17.32
CA GLU A 218 -2.02 -20.96 -18.15
C GLU A 218 -1.16 -19.73 -18.48
N SER A 219 -1.80 -18.61 -18.86
CA SER A 219 -1.11 -17.34 -19.09
C SER A 219 -0.38 -16.84 -17.84
N ALA A 220 -1.03 -16.91 -16.67
CA ALA A 220 -0.42 -16.52 -15.39
C ALA A 220 0.80 -17.39 -15.08
N ARG A 221 0.68 -18.72 -15.23
CA ARG A 221 1.79 -19.68 -15.04
C ARG A 221 2.97 -19.38 -15.97
N ALA A 222 2.70 -19.09 -17.24
CA ALA A 222 3.72 -18.78 -18.23
C ALA A 222 4.48 -17.48 -17.92
N LYS A 223 3.80 -16.48 -17.33
CA LYS A 223 4.39 -15.18 -16.94
C LYS A 223 5.17 -15.24 -15.63
N ALA A 224 4.88 -16.19 -14.76
CA ALA A 224 5.41 -16.21 -13.39
C ALA A 224 6.95 -16.22 -13.31
N PRO A 225 7.72 -16.96 -14.14
CA PRO A 225 9.19 -16.91 -14.09
C PRO A 225 9.75 -15.51 -14.37
N SER A 226 9.30 -14.86 -15.45
CA SER A 226 9.77 -13.49 -15.79
C SER A 226 9.30 -12.44 -14.80
N MET A 227 8.14 -12.61 -14.16
CA MET A 227 7.71 -11.78 -13.03
C MET A 227 8.68 -11.94 -11.87
N MET A 228 9.08 -13.18 -11.52
CA MET A 228 10.03 -13.40 -10.41
C MET A 228 11.42 -12.83 -10.69
N ASP A 229 11.89 -12.84 -11.95
CA ASP A 229 13.15 -12.19 -12.29
C ASP A 229 13.09 -10.68 -12.04
N ARG A 230 12.01 -10.01 -12.46
CA ARG A 230 11.80 -8.59 -12.15
C ARG A 230 11.66 -8.34 -10.64
N ALA A 231 11.01 -9.26 -9.92
CA ALA A 231 10.89 -9.19 -8.47
C ALA A 231 12.27 -9.24 -7.78
N LYS A 232 13.17 -10.14 -8.22
CA LYS A 232 14.55 -10.18 -7.72
C LYS A 232 15.30 -8.87 -7.95
N ASP A 233 15.14 -8.25 -9.14
CA ASP A 233 15.76 -6.96 -9.43
C ASP A 233 15.21 -5.85 -8.52
N ALA A 234 13.91 -5.84 -8.26
CA ALA A 234 13.30 -4.88 -7.33
C ALA A 234 13.81 -5.10 -5.89
N LEU A 235 13.93 -6.34 -5.43
CA LEU A 235 14.45 -6.66 -4.10
C LEU A 235 15.92 -6.26 -3.94
N ARG A 236 16.78 -6.50 -4.93
CA ARG A 236 18.18 -6.00 -4.94
C ARG A 236 18.24 -4.47 -4.85
N ALA A 237 17.36 -3.78 -5.58
CA ALA A 237 17.30 -2.32 -5.51
C ALA A 237 16.88 -1.83 -4.12
N VAL A 238 15.93 -2.51 -3.46
CA VAL A 238 15.50 -2.22 -2.08
C VAL A 238 16.66 -2.44 -1.10
N GLU A 239 17.38 -3.55 -1.20
CA GLU A 239 18.58 -3.82 -0.39
C GLU A 239 19.63 -2.72 -0.58
N ALA A 240 20.00 -2.44 -1.83
CA ALA A 240 20.98 -1.40 -2.15
C ALA A 240 20.56 -0.02 -1.62
N ARG A 241 19.26 0.33 -1.69
CA ARG A 241 18.72 1.59 -1.20
C ARG A 241 18.80 1.71 0.32
N SER A 242 18.67 0.59 1.05
CA SER A 242 18.88 0.52 2.50
C SER A 242 20.36 0.53 2.90
N GLY A 243 21.28 0.48 1.95
CA GLY A 243 22.72 0.32 2.18
C GLY A 243 23.09 -1.09 2.67
N GLY A 244 22.32 -2.11 2.28
CA GLY A 244 22.51 -3.49 2.71
C GLY A 244 22.09 -3.74 4.16
N ARG A 245 21.30 -2.85 4.77
CA ARG A 245 20.95 -2.90 6.18
C ARG A 245 19.61 -3.59 6.46
N ALA A 246 18.62 -3.39 5.60
CA ALA A 246 17.27 -3.86 5.84
C ALA A 246 17.15 -5.37 5.68
N GLU A 247 16.47 -6.02 6.62
CA GLU A 247 15.93 -7.36 6.44
C GLU A 247 14.64 -7.25 5.61
N ILE A 248 14.53 -8.02 4.54
CA ILE A 248 13.45 -7.91 3.55
C ILE A 248 12.60 -9.18 3.57
N TYR A 249 11.32 -9.02 3.89
CA TYR A 249 10.37 -10.12 4.04
C TYR A 249 9.35 -10.10 2.90
N LEU A 250 9.46 -11.06 1.98
CA LEU A 250 8.48 -11.33 0.94
C LEU A 250 7.46 -12.35 1.45
N LEU A 251 6.17 -11.96 1.51
CA LEU A 251 5.11 -12.82 2.02
C LEU A 251 4.38 -13.53 0.88
N SER A 252 4.01 -14.79 1.10
CA SER A 252 3.09 -15.52 0.24
C SER A 252 1.65 -14.99 0.38
N TYR A 253 0.79 -15.33 -0.60
CA TYR A 253 -0.65 -15.06 -0.52
C TYR A 253 -1.40 -16.24 0.13
N PRO A 254 -2.54 -16.00 0.81
CA PRO A 254 -3.40 -17.09 1.29
C PRO A 254 -4.04 -17.85 0.12
N TYR A 255 -4.60 -19.02 0.37
CA TYR A 255 -5.47 -19.67 -0.61
C TYR A 255 -6.74 -18.85 -0.82
N LEU A 256 -7.17 -18.73 -2.09
CA LEU A 256 -8.34 -17.94 -2.45
C LEU A 256 -9.64 -18.70 -2.22
N VAL A 257 -9.61 -20.02 -2.26
CA VAL A 257 -10.79 -20.87 -2.13
C VAL A 257 -10.64 -21.89 -0.99
N ASN A 258 -11.76 -22.25 -0.37
CA ASN A 258 -11.82 -23.14 0.78
C ASN A 258 -11.79 -24.63 0.41
N THR A 259 -11.51 -24.97 -0.84
CA THR A 259 -11.49 -26.34 -1.35
C THR A 259 -10.29 -26.58 -2.26
N GLU A 260 -9.83 -27.83 -2.29
CA GLU A 260 -8.75 -28.25 -3.21
C GLU A 260 -9.24 -28.35 -4.67
N SER A 261 -10.54 -28.54 -4.91
CA SER A 261 -11.10 -28.79 -6.22
C SER A 261 -12.51 -28.24 -6.33
N TYR A 262 -12.81 -27.55 -7.42
CA TYR A 262 -14.17 -27.25 -7.84
C TYR A 262 -14.25 -27.19 -9.38
N GLY A 263 -15.31 -27.78 -9.90
CA GLY A 263 -15.53 -27.84 -11.35
C GLY A 263 -16.35 -26.66 -11.86
N ILE A 264 -16.08 -26.25 -13.09
CA ILE A 264 -16.87 -25.25 -13.83
C ILE A 264 -17.19 -25.74 -15.24
N PRO A 265 -18.40 -25.43 -15.76
CA PRO A 265 -19.56 -24.89 -15.05
C PRO A 265 -20.08 -25.87 -14.01
N GLU A 266 -20.75 -25.38 -12.97
CA GLU A 266 -21.15 -26.19 -11.81
C GLU A 266 -22.08 -27.35 -12.16
N ALA A 267 -23.06 -27.12 -13.07
CA ALA A 267 -24.05 -28.12 -13.45
C ALA A 267 -23.49 -29.26 -14.33
N ALA A 268 -22.41 -29.01 -15.07
CA ALA A 268 -21.75 -29.99 -15.94
C ALA A 268 -20.25 -29.67 -16.02
N PRO A 269 -19.50 -30.00 -14.96
CA PRO A 269 -18.08 -29.63 -14.88
C PRO A 269 -17.27 -30.21 -16.02
N THR A 270 -16.53 -29.36 -16.74
CA THR A 270 -15.61 -29.75 -17.81
C THR A 270 -14.17 -29.34 -17.52
N TYR A 271 -13.97 -28.56 -16.48
CA TYR A 271 -12.67 -28.07 -16.02
C TYR A 271 -12.62 -27.96 -14.51
N ASP A 272 -11.60 -28.52 -13.87
CA ASP A 272 -11.34 -28.37 -12.44
C ASP A 272 -10.56 -27.08 -12.20
N ALA A 273 -11.29 -25.99 -12.02
CA ALA A 273 -10.73 -24.66 -11.77
C ALA A 273 -10.08 -24.57 -10.38
N GLY A 274 -10.62 -25.30 -9.39
CA GLY A 274 -10.07 -25.35 -8.04
C GLY A 274 -8.67 -25.92 -8.01
N ALA A 275 -8.50 -27.12 -8.57
CA ALA A 275 -7.19 -27.78 -8.64
C ALA A 275 -6.16 -26.93 -9.39
N ALA A 276 -6.55 -26.35 -10.53
CA ALA A 276 -5.65 -25.53 -11.34
C ALA A 276 -5.26 -24.20 -10.64
N LEU A 277 -6.21 -23.56 -9.97
CA LEU A 277 -5.94 -22.34 -9.19
C LEU A 277 -5.00 -22.62 -8.02
N ASN A 278 -5.24 -23.69 -7.26
CA ASN A 278 -4.40 -24.10 -6.15
C ASN A 278 -2.99 -24.51 -6.59
N GLU A 279 -2.88 -25.18 -7.75
CA GLU A 279 -1.59 -25.50 -8.34
C GLU A 279 -0.81 -24.23 -8.71
N LEU A 280 -1.46 -23.23 -9.33
CA LEU A 280 -0.84 -21.96 -9.64
C LEU A 280 -0.34 -21.24 -8.39
N GLN A 281 -1.12 -21.25 -7.29
CA GLN A 281 -0.72 -20.63 -6.03
C GLN A 281 0.46 -21.34 -5.37
N ARG A 282 0.51 -22.69 -5.41
CA ARG A 282 1.67 -23.44 -4.91
C ARG A 282 2.91 -23.18 -5.77
N TYR A 283 2.76 -23.19 -7.09
CA TYR A 283 3.84 -22.84 -8.01
C TYR A 283 4.40 -21.43 -7.78
N GLY A 284 3.53 -20.47 -7.51
CA GLY A 284 3.93 -19.11 -7.13
C GLY A 284 4.80 -19.08 -5.86
N ASP A 285 4.39 -19.78 -4.81
CA ASP A 285 5.17 -19.89 -3.57
C ASP A 285 6.55 -20.56 -3.80
N GLU A 286 6.59 -21.61 -4.59
CA GLU A 286 7.84 -22.30 -4.95
C GLU A 286 8.80 -21.38 -5.74
N LEU A 287 8.27 -20.57 -6.65
CA LEU A 287 9.06 -19.58 -7.39
C LEU A 287 9.60 -18.49 -6.47
N GLN A 288 8.76 -17.96 -5.58
CA GLN A 288 9.19 -16.93 -4.62
C GLN A 288 10.25 -17.49 -3.65
N ALA A 289 10.02 -18.68 -3.10
CA ALA A 289 11.00 -19.32 -2.21
C ALA A 289 12.35 -19.56 -2.90
N ARG A 290 12.34 -20.08 -4.14
CA ARG A 290 13.58 -20.25 -4.93
C ARG A 290 14.26 -18.92 -5.23
N GLY A 291 13.49 -17.90 -5.66
CA GLY A 291 14.04 -16.58 -5.96
C GLY A 291 14.70 -15.93 -4.74
N ILE A 292 14.12 -16.08 -3.56
CA ILE A 292 14.74 -15.64 -2.29
C ILE A 292 16.00 -16.44 -1.98
N ALA A 293 16.00 -17.77 -2.17
CA ALA A 293 17.19 -18.59 -1.98
C ALA A 293 18.32 -18.22 -2.96
N GLU A 294 17.98 -17.92 -4.23
CA GLU A 294 18.95 -17.44 -5.22
C GLU A 294 19.56 -16.10 -4.83
N LEU A 295 18.75 -15.15 -4.33
CA LEU A 295 19.24 -13.87 -3.84
C LEU A 295 20.21 -14.05 -2.67
N ASN A 296 19.86 -14.88 -1.68
CA ASN A 296 20.73 -15.15 -0.54
C ASN A 296 21.99 -15.96 -0.88
N ALA A 297 22.04 -16.59 -2.06
CA ALA A 297 23.26 -17.24 -2.56
C ALA A 297 24.26 -16.26 -3.20
N GLU A 298 23.87 -15.00 -3.41
CA GLU A 298 24.76 -13.96 -3.92
C GLU A 298 25.77 -13.54 -2.83
N PRO A 299 27.01 -13.20 -3.20
CA PRO A 299 28.01 -12.83 -2.22
C PRO A 299 27.61 -11.62 -1.35
N GLY A 300 27.54 -11.81 -0.05
CA GLY A 300 27.19 -10.77 0.93
C GLY A 300 25.69 -10.52 1.08
N ALA A 301 24.83 -11.29 0.42
CA ALA A 301 23.38 -11.21 0.55
C ALA A 301 22.89 -12.34 1.48
N ASP A 302 22.31 -11.98 2.63
CA ASP A 302 21.71 -12.92 3.59
C ASP A 302 20.43 -12.36 4.25
N ARG A 303 19.86 -11.32 3.65
CA ARG A 303 18.81 -10.48 4.26
C ARG A 303 17.43 -10.65 3.65
N TYR A 304 17.27 -11.63 2.78
CA TYR A 304 15.98 -11.87 2.13
C TYR A 304 15.28 -13.06 2.80
N HIS A 305 14.01 -12.88 3.14
CA HIS A 305 13.21 -13.88 3.82
C HIS A 305 11.91 -14.14 3.05
N PHE A 306 11.59 -15.40 2.80
CA PHE A 306 10.30 -15.79 2.29
C PHE A 306 9.38 -16.24 3.42
N VAL A 307 8.26 -15.55 3.62
CA VAL A 307 7.25 -15.90 4.63
C VAL A 307 6.19 -16.79 3.99
N GLY A 308 6.55 -18.06 3.75
CA GLY A 308 5.67 -19.05 3.12
C GLY A 308 4.59 -19.60 4.06
N THR A 309 4.64 -19.28 5.37
CA THR A 309 3.71 -19.80 6.38
C THR A 309 2.35 -19.11 6.42
N VAL A 310 2.09 -18.13 5.55
CA VAL A 310 0.78 -17.43 5.49
C VAL A 310 -0.37 -18.42 5.30
N LYS A 311 -0.24 -19.35 4.35
CA LYS A 311 -1.28 -20.36 4.12
C LYS A 311 -1.57 -21.22 5.36
N GLN A 312 -0.53 -21.59 6.13
CA GLN A 312 -0.68 -22.37 7.36
C GLN A 312 -1.38 -21.56 8.47
N THR A 313 -1.03 -20.29 8.66
CA THR A 313 -1.68 -19.43 9.66
C THR A 313 -3.12 -19.12 9.33
N TRP A 314 -3.50 -19.23 8.03
CA TRP A 314 -4.88 -19.18 7.57
C TRP A 314 -5.62 -20.53 7.69
N GLY A 315 -5.02 -21.55 8.28
CA GLY A 315 -5.61 -22.88 8.37
C GLY A 315 -5.71 -23.62 7.03
N GLY A 316 -4.79 -23.35 6.10
CA GLY A 316 -4.84 -23.90 4.76
C GLY A 316 -6.00 -23.30 3.96
N HIS A 317 -6.90 -24.14 3.49
CA HIS A 317 -8.09 -23.75 2.73
C HIS A 317 -9.27 -23.28 3.59
N VAL A 318 -9.26 -23.51 4.91
CA VAL A 318 -10.45 -23.35 5.78
C VAL A 318 -11.09 -21.97 5.67
N HIS A 319 -10.29 -20.92 5.47
CA HIS A 319 -10.76 -19.54 5.44
C HIS A 319 -10.72 -18.89 4.05
N GLY A 320 -10.55 -19.68 2.99
CA GLY A 320 -10.78 -19.24 1.61
C GLY A 320 -12.27 -19.02 1.33
N LEU A 321 -12.59 -18.47 0.16
CA LEU A 321 -13.97 -18.33 -0.32
C LEU A 321 -14.54 -19.68 -0.71
N ASP A 322 -15.82 -19.91 -0.41
CA ASP A 322 -16.55 -21.03 -0.98
C ASP A 322 -16.93 -20.70 -2.44
N PRO A 323 -16.40 -21.40 -3.42
CA PRO A 323 -16.69 -21.13 -4.83
C PRO A 323 -18.11 -21.54 -5.23
N HIS A 324 -18.85 -22.31 -4.42
CA HIS A 324 -20.21 -22.78 -4.69
C HIS A 324 -21.28 -21.85 -4.12
N VAL A 325 -20.96 -21.05 -3.09
CA VAL A 325 -21.92 -20.18 -2.39
C VAL A 325 -21.44 -18.74 -2.45
N VAL A 326 -21.99 -17.97 -3.35
CA VAL A 326 -21.61 -16.56 -3.54
C VAL A 326 -22.01 -15.68 -2.35
N ALA A 327 -23.08 -16.06 -1.62
CA ALA A 327 -23.69 -15.20 -0.61
C ALA A 327 -23.41 -15.58 0.86
N ASP A 328 -23.03 -16.82 1.17
CA ASP A 328 -22.75 -17.28 2.54
C ASP A 328 -21.34 -17.85 2.67
N ASN A 329 -20.41 -16.94 2.89
CA ASN A 329 -19.01 -17.27 3.17
C ASN A 329 -18.65 -16.89 4.63
N SER A 330 -19.48 -17.30 5.59
CA SER A 330 -19.34 -16.90 7.00
C SER A 330 -17.98 -17.26 7.64
N ASN A 331 -17.32 -18.31 7.14
CA ASN A 331 -15.98 -18.72 7.60
C ASN A 331 -14.84 -18.09 6.79
N ALA A 332 -15.13 -17.41 5.68
CA ALA A 332 -14.10 -16.82 4.85
C ALA A 332 -13.44 -15.62 5.55
N TRP A 333 -12.12 -15.58 5.47
CA TRP A 333 -11.33 -14.40 5.87
C TRP A 333 -10.99 -13.52 4.68
N LEU A 334 -11.60 -13.77 3.54
CA LEU A 334 -11.62 -12.91 2.37
C LEU A 334 -12.99 -12.25 2.24
N VAL A 335 -13.03 -11.04 1.72
CA VAL A 335 -14.28 -10.33 1.43
C VAL A 335 -14.97 -11.01 0.24
N PRO A 336 -16.18 -11.57 0.41
CA PRO A 336 -16.88 -12.22 -0.69
C PRO A 336 -17.24 -11.22 -1.80
N VAL A 337 -17.26 -11.71 -3.04
CA VAL A 337 -17.67 -10.93 -4.21
C VAL A 337 -19.11 -10.46 -4.05
N GLY A 338 -19.37 -9.18 -4.29
CA GLY A 338 -20.72 -8.62 -4.19
C GLY A 338 -21.19 -8.29 -2.78
N THR A 339 -20.30 -8.34 -1.76
CA THR A 339 -20.63 -7.95 -0.39
C THR A 339 -21.17 -6.52 -0.35
N PRO A 340 -22.42 -6.30 0.14
CA PRO A 340 -23.01 -4.96 0.20
C PRO A 340 -22.15 -3.97 1.03
N GLY A 341 -22.01 -2.74 0.52
CA GLY A 341 -21.26 -1.68 1.20
C GLY A 341 -19.73 -1.81 1.11
N ARG A 342 -19.23 -2.77 0.33
CA ARG A 342 -17.80 -2.92 0.02
C ARG A 342 -17.48 -2.46 -1.39
N ASP A 343 -16.32 -1.84 -1.58
CA ASP A 343 -15.82 -1.48 -2.90
C ASP A 343 -15.36 -2.73 -3.66
N VAL A 344 -15.44 -2.70 -4.99
CA VAL A 344 -14.97 -3.80 -5.86
C VAL A 344 -13.49 -4.15 -5.57
N ALA A 345 -12.67 -3.15 -5.26
CA ALA A 345 -11.26 -3.33 -4.91
C ALA A 345 -11.04 -4.04 -3.56
N GLU A 346 -12.09 -4.27 -2.78
CA GLU A 346 -12.02 -5.03 -1.53
C GLU A 346 -12.39 -6.51 -1.70
N PHE A 347 -13.05 -6.87 -2.82
CA PHE A 347 -13.45 -8.27 -3.04
C PHE A 347 -12.24 -9.17 -3.17
N VAL A 348 -12.33 -10.37 -2.60
CA VAL A 348 -11.27 -11.39 -2.57
C VAL A 348 -9.98 -10.89 -1.86
N HIS A 349 -10.10 -9.88 -1.00
CA HIS A 349 -9.01 -9.40 -0.14
C HIS A 349 -9.27 -9.72 1.32
N PRO A 350 -8.22 -9.78 2.16
CA PRO A 350 -8.35 -10.19 3.56
C PRO A 350 -9.32 -9.30 4.35
N THR A 351 -10.22 -9.92 5.10
CA THR A 351 -10.93 -9.29 6.22
C THR A 351 -9.99 -9.14 7.41
N GLN A 352 -10.42 -8.49 8.49
CA GLN A 352 -9.53 -8.28 9.65
C GLN A 352 -8.94 -9.59 10.21
N PRO A 353 -9.70 -10.70 10.38
CA PRO A 353 -9.09 -11.97 10.78
C PRO A 353 -7.99 -12.47 9.84
N GLY A 354 -8.15 -12.29 8.51
CA GLY A 354 -7.11 -12.63 7.54
C GLY A 354 -5.85 -11.77 7.68
N TRP A 355 -6.01 -10.46 7.93
CA TRP A 355 -4.90 -9.56 8.21
C TRP A 355 -4.17 -9.94 9.50
N ASP A 356 -4.91 -10.31 10.56
CA ASP A 356 -4.35 -10.72 11.84
C ASP A 356 -3.55 -12.04 11.71
N ALA A 357 -4.06 -12.99 10.95
CA ALA A 357 -3.36 -14.25 10.64
C ALA A 357 -2.07 -14.02 9.85
N THR A 358 -2.12 -13.14 8.84
CA THR A 358 -0.92 -12.77 8.06
C THR A 358 0.10 -12.04 8.93
N ALA A 359 -0.34 -11.14 9.82
CA ALA A 359 0.53 -10.51 10.81
C ALA A 359 1.17 -11.53 11.77
N GLY A 360 0.43 -12.58 12.13
CA GLY A 360 0.95 -13.70 12.93
C GLY A 360 2.11 -14.42 12.24
N ALA A 361 1.95 -14.75 10.95
CA ALA A 361 2.99 -15.38 10.14
C ALA A 361 4.26 -14.50 10.08
N LEU A 362 4.07 -13.21 9.75
CA LEU A 362 5.20 -12.27 9.65
C LEU A 362 5.88 -12.06 10.99
N ARG A 363 5.12 -11.90 12.08
CA ARG A 363 5.69 -11.72 13.43
C ARG A 363 6.59 -12.88 13.80
N THR A 364 6.15 -14.11 13.57
CA THR A 364 6.98 -15.31 13.81
C THR A 364 8.27 -15.24 12.99
N ALA A 365 8.22 -14.85 11.73
CA ALA A 365 9.42 -14.74 10.89
C ALA A 365 10.39 -13.63 11.34
N VAL A 366 9.88 -12.54 11.92
CA VAL A 366 10.70 -11.38 12.35
C VAL A 366 11.31 -11.59 13.73
N THR A 367 10.69 -12.37 14.61
CA THR A 367 11.11 -12.56 16.02
C THR A 367 11.67 -13.93 16.34
N GLY A 368 11.45 -14.91 15.45
CA GLY A 368 11.90 -16.30 15.58
C GLY A 368 13.34 -16.48 15.30
#